data_7f139a0f65ffb1b4f3c30983ea02b74f
#
_entry.id   7f139a0f65ffb1b4f3c30983ea02b74f
#
_cell.length_a   1.000
_cell.length_b   1.000
_cell.length_c   1.000
_cell.angle_alpha   90.00
_cell.angle_beta   90.00
_cell.angle_gamma   90.00
#
_symmetry.space_group_name_H-M   'P 1'
#
loop_
_entity.id
_entity.type
_entity.pdbx_description
1 polymer ?
#
loop_
_entity_poly.entity_id
_entity_poly.type
_entity_poly.pdbx_seq_one_letter_code
_entity_poly.pdbx_strand_id
1 'polypeptide(L)'
;MTGDDFSVLIAGGGVAALEAALTLRDASEGRARVELLAPEPTFWYRPVAVAEPFGLGTVRHFDLGALAEEIGVGLSLGALAAVDVDRREARTQAGATLRYDALLIACGAVPYAAVPGALTFRGPADSERIREMLNAIDSGDVATVAFVVPWGATWSLPAYELTLMTAAYLQASGRHDVELAIVTPELHPLQLFGETASEAVRTLLDEAGVAFVGGAYAVDYVEGSLLLLSGEALSVDRVVALPRLRGQRLDGIPQTLEGFVDVDEHCCVGGTDSVFAAGDVTSFPVKQGGIAAQQAVAAAEAIAVLAGASLVPHPFRPILRGLLLTGAEPQYLRRDLSGGGEPDWASASPIWWPPTKIVGRRLAPFLAALTGEMPVSGLEPPAGGVPVDVPLDPRGLGLGLSGPDVSPASPAAEARSVGTAMRSCPPLVGPETTLAEAARGMRERDAGSVLVVDGERLVGLLTARDVLGAVAHGVSPGDAAVGRWMTASPITVTASTTLDKAETLMTEYGIHHLPVVENERPVGIVGLRDVTRSRRSPDRLSIGLGF
;
A
#
# COMPACT_ATOMS: atom_id res chain seq x y z
N MET A 1 13.66 -25.10 -38.71
CA MET A 1 12.34 -24.98 -38.14
C MET A 1 12.22 -23.57 -37.60
N THR A 2 11.54 -22.68 -38.33
CA THR A 2 11.19 -21.34 -37.87
C THR A 2 10.15 -21.52 -36.79
N GLY A 3 10.59 -21.59 -35.51
CA GLY A 3 9.69 -21.57 -34.38
C GLY A 3 9.03 -20.20 -34.37
N ASP A 4 7.70 -20.16 -34.21
CA ASP A 4 7.01 -18.93 -33.86
C ASP A 4 7.66 -18.44 -32.54
N ASP A 5 8.18 -17.20 -32.53
CA ASP A 5 8.78 -16.60 -31.36
C ASP A 5 7.72 -16.49 -30.26
N PHE A 6 8.03 -16.95 -29.04
CA PHE A 6 7.14 -16.86 -27.88
C PHE A 6 6.79 -15.38 -27.61
N SER A 7 5.51 -15.03 -27.76
CA SER A 7 5.04 -13.64 -27.70
C SER A 7 4.71 -13.23 -26.26
N VAL A 8 5.40 -12.23 -25.72
CA VAL A 8 5.16 -11.68 -24.40
C VAL A 8 4.60 -10.27 -24.51
N LEU A 9 3.41 -10.06 -23.97
CA LEU A 9 2.79 -8.75 -23.84
C LEU A 9 2.98 -8.21 -22.43
N ILE A 10 3.55 -7.01 -22.29
CA ILE A 10 3.67 -6.32 -21.01
C ILE A 10 2.72 -5.11 -21.02
N ALA A 11 1.64 -5.16 -20.25
CA ALA A 11 0.67 -4.08 -20.15
C ALA A 11 1.09 -3.07 -19.08
N GLY A 12 1.76 -2.02 -19.51
CA GLY A 12 2.30 -0.94 -18.68
C GLY A 12 3.53 -0.30 -19.32
N GLY A 13 3.86 0.93 -18.89
CA GLY A 13 5.06 1.68 -19.29
C GLY A 13 5.85 2.21 -18.09
N GLY A 14 5.58 1.69 -16.89
CA GLY A 14 6.21 2.11 -15.63
C GLY A 14 7.42 1.24 -15.23
N VAL A 15 7.85 1.39 -13.99
CA VAL A 15 9.03 0.71 -13.41
C VAL A 15 8.96 -0.81 -13.58
N ALA A 16 7.83 -1.43 -13.22
CA ALA A 16 7.68 -2.88 -13.34
C ALA A 16 7.77 -3.34 -14.80
N ALA A 17 7.15 -2.62 -15.73
CA ALA A 17 7.17 -2.95 -17.15
C ALA A 17 8.58 -2.89 -17.74
N LEU A 18 9.32 -1.81 -17.47
CA LEU A 18 10.67 -1.61 -17.97
C LEU A 18 11.69 -2.58 -17.34
N GLU A 19 11.59 -2.82 -16.01
CA GLU A 19 12.44 -3.82 -15.35
C GLU A 19 12.19 -5.23 -15.90
N ALA A 20 10.91 -5.59 -16.14
CA ALA A 20 10.56 -6.88 -16.75
C ALA A 20 11.05 -7.00 -18.19
N ALA A 21 10.91 -5.96 -19.00
CA ALA A 21 11.40 -5.94 -20.38
C ALA A 21 12.92 -6.15 -20.44
N LEU A 22 13.68 -5.43 -19.59
CA LEU A 22 15.12 -5.60 -19.45
C LEU A 22 15.49 -7.01 -18.95
N THR A 23 14.70 -7.55 -18.01
CA THR A 23 14.94 -8.90 -17.49
C THR A 23 14.70 -9.97 -18.56
N LEU A 24 13.59 -9.86 -19.31
CA LEU A 24 13.26 -10.79 -20.40
C LEU A 24 14.30 -10.74 -21.53
N ARG A 25 14.77 -9.55 -21.89
CA ARG A 25 15.87 -9.41 -22.87
C ARG A 25 17.07 -10.29 -22.50
N ASP A 26 17.47 -10.25 -21.22
CA ASP A 26 18.64 -10.99 -20.74
C ASP A 26 18.33 -12.47 -20.47
N ALA A 27 17.16 -12.77 -19.89
CA ALA A 27 16.83 -14.08 -19.36
C ALA A 27 16.20 -15.04 -20.38
N SER A 28 15.53 -14.54 -21.43
CA SER A 28 14.85 -15.39 -22.42
C SER A 28 15.78 -16.01 -23.46
N GLU A 29 17.06 -15.65 -23.47
CA GLU A 29 18.05 -16.15 -24.45
C GLU A 29 17.58 -15.94 -25.90
N GLY A 30 16.86 -14.85 -26.17
CA GLY A 30 16.31 -14.53 -27.50
C GLY A 30 15.09 -15.36 -27.91
N ARG A 31 14.48 -16.12 -26.99
CA ARG A 31 13.30 -16.97 -27.27
C ARG A 31 11.99 -16.21 -27.17
N ALA A 32 11.95 -15.04 -26.52
CA ALA A 32 10.77 -14.25 -26.32
C ALA A 32 10.80 -12.98 -27.15
N ARG A 33 9.71 -12.71 -27.87
CA ARG A 33 9.43 -11.42 -28.49
C ARG A 33 8.56 -10.62 -27.52
N VAL A 34 9.09 -9.50 -27.05
CA VAL A 34 8.42 -8.65 -26.05
C VAL A 34 7.80 -7.43 -26.70
N GLU A 35 6.55 -7.13 -26.33
CA GLU A 35 5.83 -5.92 -26.70
C GLU A 35 5.29 -5.20 -25.46
N LEU A 36 5.56 -3.91 -25.35
CA LEU A 36 4.97 -3.04 -24.33
C LEU A 36 3.64 -2.48 -24.84
N LEU A 37 2.61 -2.51 -24.00
CA LEU A 37 1.34 -1.81 -24.23
C LEU A 37 1.19 -0.73 -23.17
N ALA A 38 1.38 0.54 -23.51
CA ALA A 38 1.37 1.65 -22.57
C ALA A 38 0.39 2.74 -22.99
N PRO A 39 -0.38 3.35 -22.04
CA PRO A 39 -1.33 4.41 -22.39
C PRO A 39 -0.67 5.73 -22.77
N GLU A 40 0.57 5.96 -22.33
CA GLU A 40 1.33 7.20 -22.54
C GLU A 40 2.68 6.92 -23.21
N PRO A 41 3.16 7.80 -24.09
CA PRO A 41 4.46 7.65 -24.76
C PRO A 41 5.65 8.03 -23.88
N THR A 42 5.42 8.36 -22.59
CA THR A 42 6.45 8.91 -21.72
C THR A 42 6.54 8.12 -20.41
N PHE A 43 7.76 7.71 -20.05
CA PHE A 43 8.07 7.19 -18.73
C PHE A 43 8.52 8.32 -17.80
N TRP A 44 7.85 8.48 -16.66
CA TRP A 44 8.14 9.48 -15.63
C TRP A 44 8.83 8.84 -14.42
N TYR A 45 10.04 9.31 -14.11
CA TYR A 45 10.76 8.90 -12.91
C TYR A 45 10.26 9.71 -11.69
N ARG A 46 9.06 9.38 -11.21
CA ARG A 46 8.27 10.14 -10.23
C ARG A 46 8.86 10.28 -8.81
N PRO A 47 9.73 9.37 -8.27
CA PRO A 47 10.10 9.41 -6.85
C PRO A 47 10.80 10.68 -6.37
N VAL A 48 11.40 11.46 -7.27
CA VAL A 48 12.02 12.76 -6.95
C VAL A 48 11.03 13.94 -6.98
N ALA A 49 9.75 13.70 -7.28
CA ALA A 49 8.72 14.75 -7.30
C ALA A 49 8.58 15.48 -5.96
N VAL A 50 8.83 14.80 -4.84
CA VAL A 50 8.82 15.41 -3.50
C VAL A 50 9.86 16.53 -3.35
N ALA A 51 10.95 16.50 -4.12
CA ALA A 51 12.05 17.47 -4.05
C ALA A 51 11.85 18.69 -5.00
N GLU A 52 10.99 18.57 -6.02
CA GLU A 52 10.76 19.63 -7.01
C GLU A 52 10.22 20.93 -6.41
N PRO A 53 9.26 20.93 -5.46
CA PRO A 53 8.77 22.18 -4.87
C PRO A 53 9.84 23.02 -4.21
N PHE A 54 10.89 22.36 -3.71
CA PHE A 54 12.01 22.97 -2.98
C PHE A 54 13.21 23.32 -3.87
N GLY A 55 13.14 23.00 -5.18
CA GLY A 55 14.29 23.17 -6.09
C GLY A 55 15.44 22.20 -5.84
N LEU A 56 15.23 21.15 -5.07
CA LEU A 56 16.24 20.14 -4.69
C LEU A 56 16.30 18.94 -5.65
N GLY A 57 15.48 18.94 -6.69
CA GLY A 57 15.45 17.90 -7.71
C GLY A 57 14.49 18.23 -8.83
N THR A 58 14.62 17.50 -9.95
CA THR A 58 13.72 17.61 -11.10
C THR A 58 13.27 16.21 -11.51
N VAL A 59 11.98 16.03 -11.74
CA VAL A 59 11.44 14.77 -12.25
C VAL A 59 11.95 14.56 -13.68
N ARG A 60 12.64 13.46 -13.87
CA ARG A 60 13.09 13.05 -15.20
C ARG A 60 11.96 12.35 -15.94
N HIS A 61 11.92 12.58 -17.23
CA HIS A 61 11.01 11.89 -18.13
C HIS A 61 11.80 11.38 -19.34
N PHE A 62 11.39 10.24 -19.86
CA PHE A 62 12.04 9.58 -20.96
C PHE A 62 10.98 9.25 -22.03
N ASP A 63 11.32 9.40 -23.29
CA ASP A 63 10.51 8.90 -24.38
C ASP A 63 10.47 7.37 -24.32
N LEU A 64 9.26 6.80 -24.19
CA LEU A 64 9.08 5.36 -24.02
C LEU A 64 9.42 4.59 -25.29
N GLY A 65 9.24 5.22 -26.47
CA GLY A 65 9.63 4.65 -27.76
C GLY A 65 11.13 4.50 -27.87
N ALA A 66 11.88 5.54 -27.49
CA ALA A 66 13.34 5.48 -27.46
C ALA A 66 13.86 4.45 -26.45
N LEU A 67 13.23 4.34 -25.27
CA LEU A 67 13.58 3.28 -24.31
C LEU A 67 13.29 1.89 -24.86
N ALA A 68 12.14 1.70 -25.51
CA ALA A 68 11.76 0.42 -26.11
C ALA A 68 12.75 0.00 -27.22
N GLU A 69 13.16 0.95 -28.06
CA GLU A 69 14.17 0.73 -29.10
C GLU A 69 15.52 0.32 -28.49
N GLU A 70 15.99 1.03 -27.46
CA GLU A 70 17.26 0.73 -26.78
C GLU A 70 17.23 -0.62 -26.04
N ILE A 71 16.07 -0.99 -25.48
CA ILE A 71 15.85 -2.31 -24.86
C ILE A 71 15.74 -3.40 -25.94
N GLY A 72 15.28 -3.08 -27.15
CA GLY A 72 15.05 -4.03 -28.24
C GLY A 72 13.66 -4.69 -28.17
N VAL A 73 12.62 -3.95 -27.70
CA VAL A 73 11.23 -4.43 -27.58
C VAL A 73 10.27 -3.58 -28.39
N GLY A 74 9.11 -4.14 -28.75
CA GLY A 74 8.04 -3.40 -29.42
C GLY A 74 7.30 -2.46 -28.44
N LEU A 75 6.64 -1.41 -28.99
CA LEU A 75 5.76 -0.51 -28.24
C LEU A 75 4.47 -0.30 -29.01
N SER A 76 3.35 -0.60 -28.36
CA SER A 76 1.99 -0.21 -28.76
C SER A 76 1.41 0.80 -27.78
N LEU A 77 0.82 1.88 -28.28
CA LEU A 77 0.11 2.84 -27.43
C LEU A 77 -1.33 2.38 -27.19
N GLY A 78 -1.71 2.27 -25.92
CA GLY A 78 -3.04 1.87 -25.50
C GLY A 78 -3.09 1.43 -24.02
N ALA A 79 -4.27 1.46 -23.44
CA ALA A 79 -4.51 0.99 -22.08
C ALA A 79 -5.21 -0.38 -22.11
N LEU A 80 -4.75 -1.33 -21.30
CA LEU A 80 -5.41 -2.61 -21.11
C LEU A 80 -6.78 -2.41 -20.47
N ALA A 81 -7.81 -3.08 -20.98
CA ALA A 81 -9.19 -3.04 -20.47
C ALA A 81 -9.69 -4.42 -20.04
N ALA A 82 -9.37 -5.47 -20.81
CA ALA A 82 -9.85 -6.80 -20.54
C ALA A 82 -8.86 -7.87 -21.00
N VAL A 83 -8.95 -9.05 -20.41
CA VAL A 83 -8.12 -10.21 -20.74
C VAL A 83 -9.02 -11.43 -20.92
N ASP A 84 -8.92 -12.09 -22.07
CA ASP A 84 -9.49 -13.41 -22.30
C ASP A 84 -8.34 -14.43 -22.10
N VAL A 85 -8.31 -15.03 -20.91
CA VAL A 85 -7.24 -15.96 -20.51
C VAL A 85 -7.26 -17.22 -21.38
N ASP A 86 -8.44 -17.76 -21.71
CA ASP A 86 -8.61 -18.99 -22.49
C ASP A 86 -8.13 -18.80 -23.94
N ARG A 87 -8.40 -17.63 -24.51
CA ARG A 87 -7.97 -17.30 -25.88
C ARG A 87 -6.60 -16.68 -25.97
N ARG A 88 -6.01 -16.32 -24.83
CA ARG A 88 -4.75 -15.54 -24.72
C ARG A 88 -4.83 -14.23 -25.51
N GLU A 89 -5.89 -13.48 -25.29
CA GLU A 89 -6.16 -12.20 -25.94
C GLU A 89 -6.31 -11.09 -24.92
N ALA A 90 -5.57 -10.01 -25.10
CA ALA A 90 -5.67 -8.76 -24.35
C ALA A 90 -6.42 -7.73 -25.16
N ARG A 91 -7.42 -7.06 -24.57
CA ARG A 91 -8.22 -6.04 -25.23
C ARG A 91 -7.91 -4.66 -24.65
N THR A 92 -7.66 -3.70 -25.53
CA THR A 92 -7.42 -2.32 -25.11
C THR A 92 -8.74 -1.57 -24.92
N GLN A 93 -8.67 -0.42 -24.21
CA GLN A 93 -9.82 0.50 -24.08
C GLN A 93 -10.34 1.01 -25.43
N ALA A 94 -9.47 1.11 -26.45
CA ALA A 94 -9.83 1.49 -27.81
C ALA A 94 -10.45 0.34 -28.63
N GLY A 95 -10.55 -0.88 -28.05
CA GLY A 95 -11.14 -2.05 -28.69
C GLY A 95 -10.18 -2.89 -29.54
N ALA A 96 -8.91 -2.54 -29.60
CA ALA A 96 -7.91 -3.39 -30.29
C ALA A 96 -7.63 -4.67 -29.46
N THR A 97 -7.41 -5.79 -30.17
CA THR A 97 -7.08 -7.08 -29.56
C THR A 97 -5.65 -7.45 -29.90
N LEU A 98 -4.88 -7.78 -28.87
CA LEU A 98 -3.50 -8.23 -28.94
C LEU A 98 -3.43 -9.68 -28.44
N ARG A 99 -2.74 -10.55 -29.16
CA ARG A 99 -2.49 -11.95 -28.77
C ARG A 99 -1.18 -12.05 -28.03
N TYR A 100 -1.10 -13.01 -27.11
CA TYR A 100 0.09 -13.29 -26.32
C TYR A 100 0.22 -14.78 -26.01
N ASP A 101 1.43 -15.24 -25.79
CA ASP A 101 1.70 -16.53 -25.15
C ASP A 101 1.85 -16.35 -23.64
N ALA A 102 2.42 -15.20 -23.18
CA ALA A 102 2.39 -14.75 -21.79
C ALA A 102 2.05 -13.26 -21.70
N LEU A 103 1.26 -12.90 -20.67
CA LEU A 103 0.88 -11.53 -20.34
C LEU A 103 1.45 -11.13 -18.99
N LEU A 104 2.15 -9.99 -18.91
CA LEU A 104 2.49 -9.33 -17.65
C LEU A 104 1.66 -8.06 -17.47
N ILE A 105 0.82 -8.02 -16.45
CA ILE A 105 0.03 -6.85 -16.07
C ILE A 105 0.87 -5.96 -15.16
N ALA A 106 1.28 -4.79 -15.66
CA ALA A 106 2.13 -3.82 -14.95
C ALA A 106 1.56 -2.39 -15.05
N CYS A 107 0.22 -2.27 -15.07
CA CYS A 107 -0.51 -1.01 -15.31
C CYS A 107 -0.55 -0.08 -14.08
N GLY A 108 0.05 -0.49 -12.95
CA GLY A 108 0.10 0.31 -11.73
C GLY A 108 -1.24 0.43 -11.02
N ALA A 109 -1.42 1.51 -10.23
CA ALA A 109 -2.62 1.80 -9.47
C ALA A 109 -3.05 3.26 -9.62
N VAL A 110 -4.32 3.55 -9.30
CA VAL A 110 -4.91 4.88 -9.45
C VAL A 110 -4.94 5.59 -8.10
N PRO A 111 -4.27 6.75 -7.96
CA PRO A 111 -4.31 7.53 -6.74
C PRO A 111 -5.63 8.31 -6.61
N TYR A 112 -6.16 8.39 -5.38
CA TYR A 112 -7.31 9.21 -5.05
C TYR A 112 -7.12 9.95 -3.72
N ALA A 113 -7.85 11.06 -3.54
CA ALA A 113 -7.79 11.86 -2.32
C ALA A 113 -8.35 11.04 -1.14
N ALA A 114 -7.57 10.98 -0.05
CA ALA A 114 -7.91 10.23 1.15
C ALA A 114 -8.48 11.10 2.27
N VAL A 115 -8.08 12.37 2.32
CA VAL A 115 -8.54 13.35 3.30
C VAL A 115 -9.22 14.48 2.53
N PRO A 116 -10.56 14.58 2.57
CA PRO A 116 -11.27 15.68 1.95
C PRO A 116 -10.74 17.04 2.45
N GLY A 117 -10.80 18.07 1.62
CA GLY A 117 -10.29 19.41 1.95
C GLY A 117 -8.77 19.57 1.95
N ALA A 118 -7.99 18.50 2.15
CA ALA A 118 -6.54 18.55 2.13
C ALA A 118 -5.96 18.64 0.70
N LEU A 119 -4.77 19.23 0.57
CA LEU A 119 -3.97 19.12 -0.63
C LEU A 119 -3.46 17.68 -0.72
N THR A 120 -3.90 16.93 -1.73
CA THR A 120 -3.40 15.58 -1.96
C THR A 120 -2.17 15.63 -2.87
N PHE A 121 -1.02 15.16 -2.38
CA PHE A 121 0.22 15.08 -3.16
C PHE A 121 0.34 13.73 -3.87
N ARG A 122 0.17 13.72 -5.19
CA ARG A 122 0.21 12.51 -6.05
C ARG A 122 1.50 12.40 -6.87
N GLY A 123 2.30 13.46 -6.86
CA GLY A 123 3.55 13.55 -7.61
C GLY A 123 3.74 14.88 -8.33
N PRO A 124 4.41 14.91 -9.50
CA PRO A 124 4.85 16.14 -10.17
C PRO A 124 3.73 17.14 -10.46
N ALA A 125 2.52 16.66 -10.76
CA ALA A 125 1.38 17.52 -11.06
C ALA A 125 0.93 18.39 -9.87
N ASP A 126 1.29 18.00 -8.65
CA ASP A 126 0.93 18.73 -7.43
C ASP A 126 2.12 19.58 -6.88
N SER A 127 3.30 19.57 -7.53
CA SER A 127 4.50 20.31 -7.11
C SER A 127 4.25 21.81 -7.03
N GLU A 128 3.48 22.39 -7.97
CA GLU A 128 3.15 23.81 -7.96
C GLU A 128 2.29 24.19 -6.75
N ARG A 129 1.35 23.36 -6.36
CA ARG A 129 0.48 23.59 -5.18
C ARG A 129 1.28 23.57 -3.87
N ILE A 130 2.32 22.73 -3.78
CA ILE A 130 3.24 22.76 -2.64
C ILE A 130 4.04 24.07 -2.65
N ARG A 131 4.49 24.53 -3.83
CA ARG A 131 5.22 25.81 -3.97
C ARG A 131 4.34 27.00 -3.60
N GLU A 132 3.05 27.00 -3.98
CA GLU A 132 2.07 27.99 -3.54
C GLU A 132 1.93 28.01 -2.01
N MET A 133 1.93 26.85 -1.36
CA MET A 133 1.93 26.74 0.10
C MET A 133 3.21 27.35 0.71
N LEU A 134 4.39 27.07 0.15
CA LEU A 134 5.66 27.68 0.62
C LEU A 134 5.65 29.21 0.46
N ASN A 135 5.12 29.73 -0.65
CA ASN A 135 4.96 31.17 -0.85
C ASN A 135 3.99 31.80 0.17
N ALA A 136 2.90 31.10 0.54
CA ALA A 136 1.98 31.55 1.58
C ALA A 136 2.60 31.53 2.98
N ILE A 137 3.53 30.61 3.24
CA ILE A 137 4.37 30.62 4.44
C ILE A 137 5.28 31.85 4.44
N ASP A 138 5.96 32.13 3.35
CA ASP A 138 6.88 33.27 3.24
C ASP A 138 6.16 34.61 3.41
N SER A 139 4.93 34.74 2.90
CA SER A 139 4.11 35.95 3.10
C SER A 139 3.54 36.08 4.52
N GLY A 140 3.62 35.05 5.35
CA GLY A 140 3.06 35.02 6.70
C GLY A 140 1.58 34.67 6.78
N ASP A 141 0.97 34.21 5.68
CA ASP A 141 -0.43 33.81 5.63
C ASP A 141 -0.66 32.38 6.18
N VAL A 142 0.43 31.62 6.37
CA VAL A 142 0.44 30.26 6.89
C VAL A 142 1.48 30.14 7.99
N ALA A 143 1.05 29.73 9.17
CA ALA A 143 1.90 29.54 10.35
C ALA A 143 1.89 28.08 10.86
N THR A 144 0.94 27.24 10.40
CA THR A 144 0.83 25.86 10.84
C THR A 144 0.54 24.93 9.65
N VAL A 145 1.36 23.87 9.50
CA VAL A 145 1.21 22.91 8.40
C VAL A 145 1.23 21.48 8.95
N ALA A 146 0.24 20.66 8.58
CA ALA A 146 0.22 19.23 8.86
C ALA A 146 0.45 18.42 7.59
N PHE A 147 1.39 17.47 7.65
CA PHE A 147 1.58 16.44 6.64
C PHE A 147 0.91 15.16 7.12
N VAL A 148 0.06 14.58 6.29
CA VAL A 148 -0.80 13.47 6.68
C VAL A 148 -0.47 12.21 5.89
N VAL A 149 -0.16 11.14 6.62
CA VAL A 149 -0.23 9.77 6.10
C VAL A 149 -1.65 9.28 6.38
N PRO A 150 -2.52 9.19 5.38
CA PRO A 150 -3.88 8.72 5.63
C PRO A 150 -3.88 7.24 5.93
N TRP A 151 -4.90 6.80 6.66
CA TRP A 151 -5.10 5.37 6.85
C TRP A 151 -5.24 4.64 5.51
N GLY A 152 -4.61 3.46 5.41
CA GLY A 152 -4.55 2.70 4.15
C GLY A 152 -3.58 3.26 3.10
N ALA A 153 -2.75 4.26 3.45
CA ALA A 153 -1.61 4.61 2.62
C ALA A 153 -0.63 3.44 2.56
N THR A 154 -0.24 3.09 1.36
CA THR A 154 0.62 1.92 1.08
C THR A 154 2.10 2.24 1.09
N TRP A 155 2.46 3.53 1.18
CA TRP A 155 3.82 4.04 1.19
C TRP A 155 3.87 5.41 1.88
N SER A 156 4.39 5.48 3.11
CA SER A 156 4.39 6.69 3.94
C SER A 156 5.59 7.61 3.74
N LEU A 157 6.70 7.10 3.20
CA LEU A 157 7.98 7.84 3.05
C LEU A 157 7.80 9.27 2.47
N PRO A 158 7.01 9.52 1.41
CA PRO A 158 6.89 10.85 0.83
C PRO A 158 6.33 11.92 1.78
N ALA A 159 5.51 11.55 2.77
CA ALA A 159 5.03 12.49 3.77
C ALA A 159 6.17 12.98 4.66
N TYR A 160 7.03 12.06 5.11
CA TYR A 160 8.21 12.40 5.91
C TYR A 160 9.20 13.25 5.13
N GLU A 161 9.40 12.95 3.84
CA GLU A 161 10.27 13.73 2.97
C GLU A 161 9.75 15.17 2.80
N LEU A 162 8.47 15.34 2.46
CA LEU A 162 7.85 16.66 2.35
C LEU A 162 7.94 17.44 3.66
N THR A 163 7.72 16.78 4.80
CA THR A 163 7.83 17.40 6.13
C THR A 163 9.25 17.87 6.40
N LEU A 164 10.25 17.00 6.25
CA LEU A 164 11.66 17.33 6.55
C LEU A 164 12.21 18.38 5.59
N MET A 165 11.90 18.29 4.29
CA MET A 165 12.31 19.30 3.32
C MET A 165 11.63 20.65 3.56
N THR A 166 10.36 20.67 4.04
CA THR A 166 9.71 21.91 4.47
C THR A 166 10.43 22.50 5.69
N ALA A 167 10.78 21.67 6.69
CA ALA A 167 11.54 22.14 7.84
C ALA A 167 12.91 22.71 7.45
N ALA A 168 13.64 22.05 6.56
CA ALA A 168 14.92 22.55 6.04
C ALA A 168 14.75 23.89 5.27
N TYR A 169 13.67 24.01 4.48
CA TYR A 169 13.32 25.26 3.79
C TYR A 169 13.05 26.39 4.78
N LEU A 170 12.27 26.15 5.84
CA LEU A 170 11.97 27.12 6.89
C LEU A 170 13.23 27.58 7.63
N GLN A 171 14.11 26.64 7.97
CA GLN A 171 15.39 26.93 8.59
C GLN A 171 16.27 27.82 7.70
N ALA A 172 16.36 27.51 6.41
CA ALA A 172 17.12 28.29 5.44
C ALA A 172 16.54 29.69 5.21
N SER A 173 15.22 29.85 5.29
CA SER A 173 14.49 31.11 5.14
C SER A 173 14.39 31.90 6.45
N GLY A 174 14.90 31.37 7.57
CA GLY A 174 14.84 32.04 8.90
C GLY A 174 13.40 32.08 9.49
N ARG A 175 12.49 31.26 9.02
CA ARG A 175 11.10 31.17 9.48
C ARG A 175 10.98 30.17 10.62
N HIS A 176 11.20 30.64 11.84
CA HIS A 176 11.11 29.85 13.07
C HIS A 176 9.73 29.96 13.75
N ASP A 177 8.82 30.70 13.15
CA ASP A 177 7.47 31.01 13.61
C ASP A 177 6.43 30.05 13.04
N VAL A 178 6.84 29.08 12.22
CA VAL A 178 5.95 28.10 11.56
C VAL A 178 6.05 26.74 12.26
N GLU A 179 4.91 26.21 12.67
CA GLU A 179 4.81 24.89 13.29
C GLU A 179 4.52 23.82 12.25
N LEU A 180 5.27 22.74 12.30
CA LEU A 180 5.09 21.57 11.44
C LEU A 180 4.68 20.35 12.24
N ALA A 181 3.73 19.59 11.71
CA ALA A 181 3.33 18.31 12.26
C ALA A 181 3.26 17.24 11.17
N ILE A 182 3.60 16.00 11.53
CA ILE A 182 3.25 14.81 10.74
C ILE A 182 2.21 14.01 11.51
N VAL A 183 1.07 13.75 10.87
CA VAL A 183 -0.07 13.03 11.43
C VAL A 183 -0.20 11.68 10.72
N THR A 184 -0.12 10.59 11.45
CA THR A 184 0.00 9.25 10.84
C THR A 184 -0.64 8.17 11.71
N PRO A 185 -1.21 7.10 11.10
CA PRO A 185 -1.61 5.90 11.82
C PRO A 185 -0.43 5.11 12.42
N GLU A 186 0.79 5.35 11.94
CA GLU A 186 1.99 4.69 12.44
C GLU A 186 2.25 5.08 13.90
N LEU A 187 2.59 4.10 14.75
CA LEU A 187 2.94 4.36 16.15
C LEU A 187 4.35 4.93 16.30
N HIS A 188 5.22 4.59 15.38
CA HIS A 188 6.60 5.06 15.29
C HIS A 188 6.89 5.55 13.87
N PRO A 189 7.74 6.58 13.69
CA PRO A 189 8.05 7.12 12.37
C PRO A 189 8.58 6.02 11.44
N LEU A 190 7.99 5.90 10.23
CA LEU A 190 8.39 4.91 9.23
C LEU A 190 8.54 3.48 9.79
N GLN A 191 7.64 3.07 10.70
CA GLN A 191 7.71 1.77 11.39
C GLN A 191 7.82 0.57 10.44
N LEU A 192 7.43 0.73 9.18
CA LEU A 192 7.58 -0.28 8.14
C LEU A 192 9.04 -0.68 7.91
N PHE A 193 9.98 0.23 8.15
CA PHE A 193 11.43 -0.01 8.03
C PHE A 193 12.08 -0.60 9.28
N GLY A 194 11.31 -0.82 10.38
CA GLY A 194 11.79 -1.38 11.63
C GLY A 194 12.28 -0.34 12.64
N GLU A 195 12.75 -0.84 13.77
CA GLU A 195 13.06 -0.02 14.95
C GLU A 195 14.24 0.93 14.71
N THR A 196 15.34 0.44 14.12
CA THR A 196 16.53 1.24 13.82
C THR A 196 16.21 2.44 12.93
N ALA A 197 15.42 2.22 11.88
CA ALA A 197 14.98 3.28 10.99
C ALA A 197 14.00 4.25 11.67
N SER A 198 13.08 3.73 12.49
CA SER A 198 12.14 4.55 13.26
C SER A 198 12.83 5.48 14.23
N GLU A 199 13.85 5.02 14.94
CA GLU A 199 14.66 5.84 15.86
C GLU A 199 15.45 6.92 15.11
N ALA A 200 16.10 6.57 14.01
CA ALA A 200 16.83 7.53 13.18
C ALA A 200 15.89 8.63 12.64
N VAL A 201 14.71 8.27 12.15
CA VAL A 201 13.74 9.24 11.63
C VAL A 201 13.13 10.08 12.75
N ARG A 202 12.91 9.51 13.95
CA ARG A 202 12.45 10.26 15.11
C ARG A 202 13.45 11.35 15.47
N THR A 203 14.73 11.01 15.53
CA THR A 203 15.81 11.99 15.79
C THR A 203 15.78 13.14 14.77
N LEU A 204 15.63 12.84 13.47
CA LEU A 204 15.52 13.87 12.43
C LEU A 204 14.30 14.78 12.62
N LEU A 205 13.14 14.23 12.99
CA LEU A 205 11.94 15.02 13.25
C LEU A 205 12.11 15.91 14.47
N ASP A 206 12.69 15.38 15.55
CA ASP A 206 12.94 16.12 16.80
C ASP A 206 13.95 17.26 16.56
N GLU A 207 15.05 17.02 15.84
CA GLU A 207 16.05 18.03 15.46
C GLU A 207 15.46 19.11 14.54
N ALA A 208 14.51 18.72 13.67
CA ALA A 208 13.79 19.64 12.79
C ALA A 208 12.64 20.40 13.48
N GLY A 209 12.34 20.12 14.74
CA GLY A 209 11.25 20.73 15.49
C GLY A 209 9.85 20.32 14.99
N VAL A 210 9.72 19.14 14.37
CA VAL A 210 8.47 18.63 13.81
C VAL A 210 7.72 17.81 14.84
N ALA A 211 6.45 18.14 15.10
CA ALA A 211 5.57 17.36 15.96
C ALA A 211 5.17 16.04 15.29
N PHE A 212 5.45 14.91 15.95
CA PHE A 212 5.00 13.59 15.52
C PHE A 212 3.70 13.19 16.22
N VAL A 213 2.59 13.14 15.47
CA VAL A 213 1.25 12.73 15.94
C VAL A 213 0.97 11.31 15.42
N GLY A 214 1.51 10.32 16.14
CA GLY A 214 1.38 8.90 15.79
C GLY A 214 0.10 8.27 16.33
N GLY A 215 -0.35 7.15 15.71
CA GLY A 215 -1.59 6.48 16.06
C GLY A 215 -2.84 7.29 15.72
N ALA A 216 -2.71 8.35 14.92
CA ALA A 216 -3.74 9.30 14.57
C ALA A 216 -4.29 9.05 13.15
N TYR A 217 -5.61 9.08 13.03
CA TYR A 217 -6.35 8.79 11.79
C TYR A 217 -7.07 10.06 11.34
N ALA A 218 -6.50 10.79 10.40
CA ALA A 218 -7.12 11.97 9.81
C ALA A 218 -8.28 11.57 8.90
N VAL A 219 -9.44 12.22 9.07
CA VAL A 219 -10.68 11.89 8.34
C VAL A 219 -11.16 13.02 7.44
N ASP A 220 -10.93 14.28 7.81
CA ASP A 220 -11.39 15.44 7.03
C ASP A 220 -10.57 16.68 7.41
N TYR A 221 -10.54 17.68 6.52
CA TYR A 221 -9.97 19.00 6.80
C TYR A 221 -10.94 20.08 6.37
N VAL A 222 -11.50 20.79 7.35
CA VAL A 222 -12.52 21.81 7.15
C VAL A 222 -12.19 23.06 7.96
N GLU A 223 -12.22 24.23 7.31
CA GLU A 223 -12.10 25.55 7.96
C GLU A 223 -10.91 25.69 8.95
N GLY A 224 -9.73 25.21 8.55
CA GLY A 224 -8.52 25.29 9.38
C GLY A 224 -8.47 24.23 10.49
N SER A 225 -9.33 23.21 10.45
CA SER A 225 -9.38 22.12 11.42
C SER A 225 -9.16 20.78 10.74
N LEU A 226 -8.09 20.07 11.10
CA LEU A 226 -7.88 18.67 10.72
C LEU A 226 -8.59 17.77 11.73
N LEU A 227 -9.63 17.11 11.27
CA LEU A 227 -10.46 16.24 12.10
C LEU A 227 -9.84 14.85 12.18
N LEU A 228 -9.72 14.31 13.38
CA LEU A 228 -9.24 12.97 13.65
C LEU A 228 -10.41 12.02 13.99
N LEU A 229 -10.23 10.74 13.70
CA LEU A 229 -11.21 9.69 14.00
C LEU A 229 -11.53 9.60 15.51
N SER A 230 -10.58 9.98 16.38
CA SER A 230 -10.78 10.06 17.83
C SER A 230 -11.84 11.10 18.24
N GLY A 231 -12.25 11.99 17.36
CA GLY A 231 -13.11 13.14 17.62
C GLY A 231 -12.32 14.40 18.00
N GLU A 232 -11.00 14.31 18.11
CA GLU A 232 -10.12 15.47 18.27
C GLU A 232 -9.98 16.25 16.97
N ALA A 233 -9.71 17.55 17.09
CA ALA A 233 -9.41 18.42 15.96
C ALA A 233 -8.09 19.14 16.21
N LEU A 234 -7.21 19.13 15.20
CA LEU A 234 -5.98 19.91 15.20
C LEU A 234 -6.20 21.19 14.40
N SER A 235 -5.93 22.32 15.02
CA SER A 235 -5.98 23.61 14.33
C SER A 235 -4.73 23.76 13.45
N VAL A 236 -4.92 23.82 12.12
CA VAL A 236 -3.82 23.92 11.16
C VAL A 236 -4.26 24.75 9.94
N ASP A 237 -3.38 25.62 9.43
CA ASP A 237 -3.69 26.48 8.29
C ASP A 237 -3.68 25.70 6.96
N ARG A 238 -2.82 24.69 6.85
CA ARG A 238 -2.70 23.87 5.63
C ARG A 238 -2.47 22.41 5.97
N VAL A 239 -3.07 21.56 5.16
CA VAL A 239 -2.90 20.11 5.24
C VAL A 239 -2.44 19.56 3.89
N VAL A 240 -1.35 18.80 3.91
CA VAL A 240 -0.84 18.04 2.76
C VAL A 240 -0.96 16.56 3.07
N ALA A 241 -1.77 15.85 2.32
CA ALA A 241 -2.02 14.42 2.54
C ALA A 241 -1.46 13.57 1.38
N LEU A 242 -0.97 12.37 1.69
CA LEU A 242 -0.72 11.38 0.66
C LEU A 242 -2.03 10.84 0.09
N PRO A 243 -2.04 10.36 -1.16
CA PRO A 243 -3.18 9.67 -1.73
C PRO A 243 -3.34 8.27 -1.12
N ARG A 244 -4.54 7.72 -1.23
CA ARG A 244 -4.75 6.27 -1.25
C ARG A 244 -4.71 5.77 -2.69
N LEU A 245 -4.48 4.47 -2.83
CA LEU A 245 -4.40 3.82 -4.14
C LEU A 245 -5.53 2.79 -4.28
N ARG A 246 -6.02 2.63 -5.50
CA ARG A 246 -6.91 1.53 -5.89
C ARG A 246 -6.40 0.90 -7.19
N GLY A 247 -6.63 -0.38 -7.36
CA GLY A 247 -6.32 -1.07 -8.61
C GLY A 247 -7.21 -0.59 -9.76
N GLN A 248 -6.75 -0.74 -10.99
CA GLN A 248 -7.57 -0.56 -12.17
C GLN A 248 -8.46 -1.79 -12.35
N ARG A 249 -9.73 -1.59 -12.71
CA ARG A 249 -10.59 -2.71 -13.07
C ARG A 249 -10.20 -3.27 -14.43
N LEU A 250 -9.96 -4.57 -14.45
CA LEU A 250 -9.59 -5.35 -15.63
C LEU A 250 -10.56 -6.51 -15.78
N ASP A 251 -11.38 -6.48 -16.83
CA ASP A 251 -12.31 -7.57 -17.09
C ASP A 251 -11.54 -8.87 -17.41
N GLY A 252 -12.02 -10.00 -16.89
CA GLY A 252 -11.45 -11.33 -17.14
C GLY A 252 -10.28 -11.71 -16.22
N ILE A 253 -9.85 -10.84 -15.30
CA ILE A 253 -8.82 -11.12 -14.30
C ILE A 253 -9.44 -11.12 -12.90
N PRO A 254 -9.15 -12.14 -12.06
CA PRO A 254 -9.54 -12.13 -10.65
C PRO A 254 -8.89 -10.95 -9.92
N GLN A 255 -9.70 -10.14 -9.23
CA GLN A 255 -9.24 -8.97 -8.51
C GLN A 255 -9.89 -8.91 -7.13
N THR A 256 -9.20 -8.26 -6.19
CA THR A 256 -9.77 -7.87 -4.89
C THR A 256 -10.89 -6.85 -5.08
N LEU A 257 -11.64 -6.55 -4.02
CA LEU A 257 -12.68 -5.51 -4.06
C LEU A 257 -12.11 -4.12 -4.44
N GLU A 258 -10.84 -3.88 -4.12
CA GLU A 258 -10.12 -2.64 -4.44
C GLU A 258 -9.52 -2.63 -5.84
N GLY A 259 -9.71 -3.69 -6.60
CA GLY A 259 -9.22 -3.82 -7.97
C GLY A 259 -7.75 -4.26 -8.09
N PHE A 260 -7.13 -4.73 -7.00
CA PHE A 260 -5.78 -5.29 -7.04
C PHE A 260 -5.78 -6.76 -7.44
N VAL A 261 -4.69 -7.23 -8.01
CA VAL A 261 -4.51 -8.60 -8.52
C VAL A 261 -3.70 -9.42 -7.52
N ASP A 262 -4.25 -10.55 -7.06
CA ASP A 262 -3.53 -11.51 -6.22
C ASP A 262 -2.58 -12.34 -7.08
N VAL A 263 -1.33 -12.48 -6.60
CA VAL A 263 -0.29 -13.24 -7.28
C VAL A 263 0.43 -14.18 -6.33
N ASP A 264 1.02 -15.23 -6.88
CA ASP A 264 1.90 -16.15 -6.15
C ASP A 264 3.34 -15.59 -6.01
N GLU A 265 4.25 -16.41 -5.51
CA GLU A 265 5.66 -16.07 -5.28
C GLU A 265 6.47 -15.80 -6.56
N HIS A 266 5.98 -16.26 -7.71
CA HIS A 266 6.53 -15.96 -9.04
C HIS A 266 5.72 -14.90 -9.79
N CYS A 267 4.83 -14.21 -9.06
CA CYS A 267 3.94 -13.18 -9.59
C CYS A 267 2.95 -13.70 -10.65
N CYS A 268 2.63 -14.99 -10.68
CA CYS A 268 1.60 -15.58 -11.52
C CYS A 268 0.21 -15.29 -10.90
N VAL A 269 -0.75 -14.95 -11.74
CA VAL A 269 -2.13 -14.67 -11.33
C VAL A 269 -2.85 -15.96 -11.04
N GLY A 270 -3.50 -16.08 -9.87
CA GLY A 270 -4.18 -17.29 -9.44
C GLY A 270 -5.22 -17.78 -10.45
N GLY A 271 -5.18 -19.09 -10.75
CA GLY A 271 -6.07 -19.72 -11.72
C GLY A 271 -5.65 -19.56 -13.19
N THR A 272 -4.46 -19.04 -13.46
CA THR A 272 -3.86 -18.91 -14.81
C THR A 272 -2.48 -19.55 -14.85
N ASP A 273 -1.99 -19.85 -16.05
CA ASP A 273 -0.64 -20.39 -16.30
C ASP A 273 0.23 -19.46 -17.16
N SER A 274 -0.36 -18.39 -17.69
CA SER A 274 0.28 -17.50 -18.67
C SER A 274 0.06 -16.03 -18.38
N VAL A 275 -0.62 -15.69 -17.26
CA VAL A 275 -0.86 -14.31 -16.86
C VAL A 275 -0.14 -14.02 -15.55
N PHE A 276 0.64 -12.95 -15.53
CA PHE A 276 1.44 -12.47 -14.41
C PHE A 276 1.04 -11.03 -14.08
N ALA A 277 1.33 -10.59 -12.85
CA ALA A 277 1.17 -9.18 -12.51
C ALA A 277 2.31 -8.71 -11.60
N ALA A 278 2.77 -7.47 -11.78
CA ALA A 278 3.86 -6.89 -11.01
C ALA A 278 3.67 -5.39 -10.75
N GLY A 279 4.15 -4.92 -9.62
CA GLY A 279 4.08 -3.53 -9.18
C GLY A 279 2.77 -3.19 -8.49
N ASP A 280 2.39 -1.91 -8.57
CA ASP A 280 1.28 -1.37 -7.76
C ASP A 280 -0.09 -1.98 -8.11
N VAL A 281 -0.23 -2.66 -9.23
CA VAL A 281 -1.44 -3.40 -9.62
C VAL A 281 -1.69 -4.65 -8.76
N THR A 282 -0.64 -5.23 -8.15
CA THR A 282 -0.76 -6.43 -7.31
C THR A 282 -1.39 -6.10 -5.96
N SER A 283 -1.90 -7.09 -5.23
CA SER A 283 -2.41 -6.93 -3.87
C SER A 283 -1.31 -6.81 -2.80
N PHE A 284 -0.03 -6.85 -3.19
CA PHE A 284 1.06 -6.68 -2.23
C PHE A 284 0.95 -5.33 -1.50
N PRO A 285 1.04 -5.31 -0.16
CA PRO A 285 0.64 -4.15 0.64
C PRO A 285 1.52 -2.91 0.45
N VAL A 286 2.76 -3.05 0.04
CA VAL A 286 3.68 -1.91 -0.17
C VAL A 286 3.74 -1.54 -1.64
N LYS A 287 3.32 -0.33 -1.98
CA LYS A 287 3.34 0.21 -3.35
C LYS A 287 4.54 1.12 -3.53
N GLN A 288 5.64 0.56 -4.02
CA GLN A 288 6.92 1.25 -4.11
C GLN A 288 7.73 0.72 -5.29
N GLY A 289 8.42 1.62 -5.99
CA GLY A 289 9.12 1.28 -7.23
C GLY A 289 10.15 0.15 -7.10
N GLY A 290 10.88 0.07 -5.97
CA GLY A 290 11.83 -1.02 -5.72
C GLY A 290 11.16 -2.37 -5.50
N ILE A 291 9.98 -2.41 -4.88
CA ILE A 291 9.15 -3.62 -4.76
C ILE A 291 8.60 -4.00 -6.14
N ALA A 292 8.11 -3.02 -6.90
CA ALA A 292 7.64 -3.23 -8.27
C ALA A 292 8.72 -3.85 -9.17
N ALA A 293 9.97 -3.39 -9.06
CA ALA A 293 11.10 -3.94 -9.79
C ALA A 293 11.40 -5.40 -9.37
N GLN A 294 11.36 -5.71 -8.08
CA GLN A 294 11.61 -7.07 -7.59
C GLN A 294 10.53 -8.05 -8.07
N GLN A 295 9.24 -7.66 -8.02
CA GLN A 295 8.16 -8.46 -8.58
C GLN A 295 8.32 -8.66 -10.09
N ALA A 296 8.71 -7.61 -10.81
CA ALA A 296 8.94 -7.66 -12.25
C ALA A 296 10.05 -8.65 -12.64
N VAL A 297 11.12 -8.74 -11.83
CA VAL A 297 12.19 -9.73 -12.04
C VAL A 297 11.65 -11.15 -11.86
N ALA A 298 10.91 -11.42 -10.77
CA ALA A 298 10.34 -12.74 -10.49
C ALA A 298 9.37 -13.18 -11.62
N ALA A 299 8.46 -12.29 -12.04
CA ALA A 299 7.55 -12.55 -13.15
C ALA A 299 8.29 -12.81 -14.47
N ALA A 300 9.27 -11.98 -14.80
CA ALA A 300 10.00 -12.08 -16.04
C ALA A 300 10.87 -13.37 -16.12
N GLU A 301 11.47 -13.79 -15.01
CA GLU A 301 12.20 -15.07 -14.96
C GLU A 301 11.24 -16.26 -15.15
N ALA A 302 10.05 -16.24 -14.54
CA ALA A 302 9.04 -17.27 -14.75
C ALA A 302 8.53 -17.29 -16.20
N ILE A 303 8.28 -16.14 -16.80
CA ILE A 303 7.90 -16.02 -18.22
C ILE A 303 9.02 -16.52 -19.14
N ALA A 304 10.30 -16.24 -18.84
CA ALA A 304 11.43 -16.74 -19.62
C ALA A 304 11.49 -18.27 -19.61
N VAL A 305 11.18 -18.90 -18.48
CA VAL A 305 11.07 -20.37 -18.40
C VAL A 305 9.92 -20.90 -19.25
N LEU A 306 8.77 -20.24 -19.28
CA LEU A 306 7.67 -20.58 -20.20
C LEU A 306 8.09 -20.48 -21.67
N ALA A 307 8.92 -19.51 -22.01
CA ALA A 307 9.53 -19.35 -23.34
C ALA A 307 10.64 -20.39 -23.64
N GLY A 308 10.93 -21.29 -22.69
CA GLY A 308 11.90 -22.38 -22.85
C GLY A 308 13.35 -22.01 -22.47
N ALA A 309 13.55 -20.94 -21.70
CA ALA A 309 14.88 -20.60 -21.16
C ALA A 309 15.32 -21.60 -20.07
N SER A 310 16.63 -21.88 -20.05
CA SER A 310 17.22 -22.86 -19.11
C SER A 310 17.68 -22.18 -17.83
N LEU A 311 16.75 -21.63 -17.06
CA LEU A 311 17.02 -21.02 -15.75
C LEU A 311 16.03 -21.54 -14.68
N VAL A 312 16.39 -21.39 -13.42
CA VAL A 312 15.47 -21.63 -12.29
C VAL A 312 14.95 -20.25 -11.84
N PRO A 313 13.65 -19.98 -11.95
CA PRO A 313 13.11 -18.68 -11.59
C PRO A 313 13.21 -18.46 -10.09
N HIS A 314 13.63 -17.27 -9.67
CA HIS A 314 13.69 -16.91 -8.26
C HIS A 314 12.33 -16.42 -7.80
N PRO A 315 11.87 -16.85 -6.61
CA PRO A 315 10.64 -16.32 -6.03
C PRO A 315 10.85 -14.85 -5.61
N PHE A 316 9.76 -14.10 -5.63
CA PHE A 316 9.73 -12.73 -5.10
C PHE A 316 10.02 -12.72 -3.60
N ARG A 317 11.12 -12.05 -3.23
CA ARG A 317 11.52 -11.84 -1.83
C ARG A 317 11.61 -10.35 -1.56
N PRO A 318 10.64 -9.76 -0.86
CA PRO A 318 10.55 -8.32 -0.72
C PRO A 318 11.64 -7.77 0.21
N ILE A 319 12.55 -6.99 -0.37
CA ILE A 319 13.50 -6.16 0.37
C ILE A 319 13.08 -4.71 0.21
N LEU A 320 12.67 -4.10 1.31
CA LEU A 320 12.29 -2.71 1.33
C LEU A 320 13.55 -1.82 1.37
N ARG A 321 13.61 -0.86 0.46
CA ARG A 321 14.69 0.13 0.39
C ARG A 321 14.08 1.50 0.20
N GLY A 322 14.44 2.44 1.08
CA GLY A 322 13.94 3.81 1.05
C GLY A 322 15.10 4.79 1.10
N LEU A 323 15.18 5.69 0.13
CA LEU A 323 16.05 6.85 0.19
C LEU A 323 15.19 8.03 0.69
N LEU A 324 15.34 8.39 1.96
CA LEU A 324 14.65 9.50 2.61
C LEU A 324 15.41 10.80 2.32
N LEU A 325 14.77 11.72 1.62
CA LEU A 325 15.28 13.07 1.39
C LEU A 325 14.89 13.97 2.56
N THR A 326 15.87 14.66 3.14
CA THR A 326 15.68 15.47 4.35
C THR A 326 15.79 16.98 4.08
N GLY A 327 16.18 17.36 2.86
CA GLY A 327 16.59 18.73 2.55
C GLY A 327 18.07 19.01 2.88
N ALA A 328 18.74 18.05 3.54
CA ALA A 328 20.18 18.01 3.83
C ALA A 328 20.74 16.65 3.42
N GLU A 329 21.55 16.00 4.27
CA GLU A 329 22.07 14.65 3.98
C GLU A 329 20.94 13.61 3.96
N PRO A 330 20.80 12.83 2.88
CA PRO A 330 19.75 11.82 2.79
C PRO A 330 20.01 10.63 3.72
N GLN A 331 18.94 9.87 4.05
CA GLN A 331 19.05 8.63 4.80
C GLN A 331 18.67 7.44 3.93
N TYR A 332 19.49 6.40 3.96
CA TYR A 332 19.26 5.13 3.30
C TYR A 332 18.67 4.15 4.30
N LEU A 333 17.45 3.69 4.05
CA LEU A 333 16.71 2.79 4.91
C LEU A 333 16.54 1.44 4.20
N ARG A 334 16.78 0.32 4.91
CA ARG A 334 16.61 -1.02 4.35
C ARG A 334 16.01 -1.96 5.39
N ARG A 335 15.05 -2.77 4.94
CA ARG A 335 14.49 -3.88 5.72
C ARG A 335 14.19 -5.07 4.82
N ASP A 336 14.55 -6.28 5.28
CA ASP A 336 14.12 -7.53 4.68
C ASP A 336 12.73 -7.91 5.23
N LEU A 337 11.72 -7.91 4.35
CA LEU A 337 10.35 -8.29 4.71
C LEU A 337 10.09 -9.80 4.54
N SER A 338 11.05 -10.56 4.01
CA SER A 338 10.94 -12.02 3.82
C SER A 338 11.21 -12.82 5.11
N GLY A 339 11.59 -12.15 6.19
CA GLY A 339 11.92 -12.81 7.47
C GLY A 339 13.31 -13.46 7.52
N GLY A 340 14.20 -13.12 6.62
CA GLY A 340 15.56 -13.67 6.52
C GLY A 340 16.52 -13.33 7.67
N GLY A 341 16.03 -12.60 8.69
CA GLY A 341 16.82 -12.32 9.92
C GLY A 341 17.93 -11.28 9.75
N GLU A 342 18.03 -10.62 8.59
CA GLU A 342 18.95 -9.49 8.43
C GLU A 342 18.47 -8.29 9.25
N PRO A 343 19.38 -7.59 9.95
CA PRO A 343 19.00 -6.41 10.73
C PRO A 343 18.47 -5.29 9.84
N ASP A 344 17.59 -4.47 10.39
CA ASP A 344 17.15 -3.23 9.78
C ASP A 344 18.31 -2.23 9.74
N TRP A 345 18.39 -1.45 8.66
CA TRP A 345 19.48 -0.50 8.44
C TRP A 345 18.96 0.92 8.27
N ALA A 346 19.65 1.86 8.89
CA ALA A 346 19.58 3.29 8.60
C ALA A 346 21.00 3.84 8.46
N SER A 347 21.29 4.60 7.40
CA SER A 347 22.64 5.11 7.13
C SER A 347 22.59 6.38 6.29
N ALA A 348 23.44 7.36 6.61
CA ALA A 348 23.69 8.51 5.77
C ALA A 348 24.52 8.19 4.51
N SER A 349 25.24 7.06 4.53
CA SER A 349 26.01 6.60 3.36
C SER A 349 25.21 5.62 2.51
N PRO A 350 25.39 5.60 1.18
CA PRO A 350 24.72 4.66 0.30
C PRO A 350 24.95 3.20 0.68
N ILE A 351 23.87 2.43 0.78
CA ILE A 351 23.88 0.98 1.06
C ILE A 351 23.42 0.15 -0.13
N TRP A 352 23.21 0.76 -1.29
CA TRP A 352 22.98 0.15 -2.60
C TRP A 352 23.54 1.02 -3.73
N TRP A 353 23.71 0.43 -4.89
CA TRP A 353 24.21 1.11 -6.08
C TRP A 353 23.36 0.84 -7.33
N PRO A 354 23.10 1.82 -8.23
CA PRO A 354 23.28 3.25 -7.98
C PRO A 354 22.40 3.74 -6.83
N PRO A 355 22.78 4.83 -6.12
CA PRO A 355 22.08 5.33 -4.94
C PRO A 355 20.81 6.10 -5.33
N THR A 356 19.90 5.43 -6.02
CA THR A 356 18.65 5.97 -6.55
C THR A 356 17.46 5.62 -5.68
N LYS A 357 16.37 6.37 -5.83
CA LYS A 357 15.13 6.11 -5.08
C LYS A 357 14.40 4.83 -5.53
N ILE A 358 14.56 4.43 -6.78
CA ILE A 358 14.07 3.14 -7.28
C ILE A 358 15.27 2.20 -7.42
N VAL A 359 15.26 1.15 -6.64
CA VAL A 359 16.31 0.13 -6.67
C VAL A 359 15.84 -1.02 -7.54
N GLY A 360 16.04 -0.88 -8.86
CA GLY A 360 15.82 -1.95 -9.84
C GLY A 360 17.16 -2.64 -10.15
N ARG A 361 17.12 -3.94 -10.37
CA ARG A 361 18.32 -4.72 -10.68
C ARG A 361 18.92 -4.32 -12.04
N ARG A 362 18.06 -3.99 -13.00
CA ARG A 362 18.44 -3.63 -14.37
C ARG A 362 18.06 -2.20 -14.73
N LEU A 363 16.87 -1.75 -14.35
CA LEU A 363 16.37 -0.44 -14.72
C LEU A 363 17.22 0.70 -14.13
N ALA A 364 17.62 0.60 -12.86
CA ALA A 364 18.37 1.67 -12.24
C ALA A 364 19.77 1.88 -12.89
N PRO A 365 20.60 0.83 -13.12
CA PRO A 365 21.85 0.97 -13.89
C PRO A 365 21.62 1.40 -15.33
N PHE A 366 20.57 0.90 -16.00
CA PHE A 366 20.22 1.26 -17.37
C PHE A 366 19.92 2.75 -17.52
N LEU A 367 19.08 3.31 -16.64
CA LEU A 367 18.76 4.74 -16.64
C LEU A 367 19.98 5.60 -16.27
N ALA A 368 20.82 5.13 -15.34
CA ALA A 368 22.07 5.82 -14.98
C ALA A 368 23.04 5.90 -16.17
N ALA A 369 23.16 4.81 -16.93
CA ALA A 369 24.00 4.79 -18.15
C ALA A 369 23.48 5.74 -19.23
N LEU A 370 22.16 5.81 -19.46
CA LEU A 370 21.55 6.73 -20.43
C LEU A 370 21.77 8.21 -20.07
N THR A 371 21.85 8.53 -18.78
CA THR A 371 22.03 9.92 -18.33
C THR A 371 23.48 10.33 -18.14
N GLY A 372 24.42 9.42 -18.41
CA GLY A 372 25.86 9.66 -18.22
C GLY A 372 26.30 9.66 -16.76
N GLU A 373 25.41 9.29 -15.86
CA GLU A 373 25.71 9.09 -14.42
C GLU A 373 26.35 7.70 -14.24
N MET A 374 27.53 7.50 -14.80
CA MET A 374 28.25 6.23 -14.67
C MET A 374 28.62 5.96 -13.22
N PRO A 375 28.41 4.73 -12.74
CA PRO A 375 28.86 4.33 -11.42
C PRO A 375 30.37 4.51 -11.28
N VAL A 376 30.79 5.14 -10.19
CA VAL A 376 32.18 5.00 -9.76
C VAL A 376 32.40 3.52 -9.46
N SER A 377 33.23 2.87 -10.24
CA SER A 377 33.56 1.43 -10.12
C SER A 377 34.03 1.12 -8.71
N GLY A 378 33.40 0.20 -8.00
CA GLY A 378 33.91 -0.35 -6.76
C GLY A 378 32.91 -0.85 -5.72
N LEU A 379 31.61 -0.69 -5.89
CA LEU A 379 30.61 -1.28 -4.99
C LEU A 379 29.79 -2.32 -5.76
N GLU A 380 30.30 -3.54 -5.85
CA GLU A 380 29.45 -4.68 -6.20
C GLU A 380 28.45 -4.96 -5.05
N PRO A 381 27.20 -5.28 -5.39
CA PRO A 381 26.27 -5.73 -4.36
C PRO A 381 26.82 -6.99 -3.69
N PRO A 382 26.72 -7.13 -2.37
CA PRO A 382 27.16 -8.35 -1.70
C PRO A 382 26.43 -9.56 -2.29
N ALA A 383 27.21 -10.48 -2.85
CA ALA A 383 26.72 -11.75 -3.36
C ALA A 383 26.35 -12.65 -2.18
N GLY A 384 25.15 -13.21 -2.21
CA GLY A 384 24.81 -14.39 -1.42
C GLY A 384 23.85 -14.17 -0.26
N GLY A 385 22.55 -14.16 -0.55
CA GLY A 385 21.54 -14.56 0.44
C GLY A 385 21.26 -16.05 0.27
N VAL A 386 21.42 -16.84 1.33
CA VAL A 386 21.02 -18.25 1.39
C VAL A 386 19.49 -18.33 1.39
N PRO A 387 18.85 -19.18 0.57
CA PRO A 387 17.40 -19.31 0.57
C PRO A 387 16.91 -20.00 1.85
N VAL A 388 16.02 -19.33 2.58
CA VAL A 388 15.20 -19.96 3.61
C VAL A 388 13.74 -19.87 3.14
N ASP A 389 13.14 -21.05 2.96
CA ASP A 389 11.72 -21.19 2.62
C ASP A 389 10.86 -20.79 3.82
N VAL A 390 10.19 -19.65 3.73
CA VAL A 390 9.15 -19.26 4.67
C VAL A 390 7.93 -18.84 3.86
N PRO A 391 6.75 -19.46 4.06
CA PRO A 391 5.53 -19.05 3.38
C PRO A 391 5.16 -17.62 3.80
N LEU A 392 5.15 -16.72 2.83
CA LEU A 392 4.74 -15.33 3.04
C LEU A 392 3.21 -15.26 3.12
N ASP A 393 2.66 -15.01 4.30
CA ASP A 393 1.30 -14.52 4.44
C ASP A 393 1.31 -12.98 4.37
N PRO A 394 0.87 -12.35 3.26
CA PRO A 394 0.85 -10.90 3.12
C PRO A 394 0.04 -10.20 4.21
N ARG A 395 -0.87 -10.95 4.85
CA ARG A 395 -1.72 -10.47 5.95
C ARG A 395 -0.98 -10.28 7.27
N GLY A 396 0.24 -10.83 7.40
CA GLY A 396 1.09 -10.71 8.60
C GLY A 396 1.81 -9.37 8.75
N LEU A 397 1.83 -8.52 7.71
CA LEU A 397 2.59 -7.26 7.73
C LEU A 397 1.86 -6.09 8.43
N GLY A 398 0.68 -6.31 9.05
CA GLY A 398 -0.04 -5.30 9.82
C GLY A 398 -0.55 -4.08 9.03
N LEU A 399 -0.45 -4.13 7.71
CA LEU A 399 -0.94 -3.11 6.81
C LEU A 399 -2.35 -3.51 6.37
N GLY A 400 -3.35 -3.06 7.14
CA GLY A 400 -4.76 -3.29 6.81
C GLY A 400 -5.11 -2.61 5.49
N LEU A 401 -5.20 -3.39 4.43
CA LEU A 401 -5.59 -2.93 3.10
C LEU A 401 -6.96 -3.48 2.77
N SER A 402 -7.97 -2.69 2.91
CA SER A 402 -9.28 -2.88 2.31
C SER A 402 -10.05 -1.56 2.30
N GLY A 403 -10.31 -0.99 1.15
CA GLY A 403 -11.09 0.22 0.95
C GLY A 403 -12.28 -0.02 0.00
N PRO A 404 -13.36 0.77 0.07
CA PRO A 404 -14.65 0.44 -0.50
C PRO A 404 -14.80 0.81 -1.98
N ASP A 405 -15.61 0.01 -2.61
CA ASP A 405 -16.13 0.22 -3.97
C ASP A 405 -17.38 1.11 -3.90
N VAL A 406 -17.34 2.25 -4.57
CA VAL A 406 -18.54 3.07 -4.81
C VAL A 406 -18.97 2.83 -6.27
N SER A 407 -19.78 1.82 -6.49
CA SER A 407 -20.53 1.68 -7.74
C SER A 407 -21.84 2.48 -7.66
N PRO A 408 -22.28 3.13 -8.75
CA PRO A 408 -23.54 3.87 -8.74
C PRO A 408 -24.73 2.93 -8.57
N ALA A 409 -25.67 3.36 -7.74
CA ALA A 409 -26.84 2.64 -7.33
C ALA A 409 -27.66 2.06 -8.50
N SER A 410 -27.92 0.76 -8.40
CA SER A 410 -29.05 0.10 -9.06
C SER A 410 -30.27 0.12 -8.14
N PRO A 411 -31.51 0.21 -8.63
CA PRO A 411 -32.67 0.58 -7.83
C PRO A 411 -33.14 -0.57 -6.92
N ALA A 412 -33.43 -0.19 -5.67
CA ALA A 412 -34.36 -0.80 -4.71
C ALA A 412 -34.39 -2.34 -4.62
N ALA A 413 -33.41 -2.89 -3.86
CA ALA A 413 -33.65 -4.05 -3.03
C ALA A 413 -33.80 -3.55 -1.59
N GLU A 414 -34.76 -4.06 -0.84
CA GLU A 414 -35.00 -3.69 0.57
C GLU A 414 -33.69 -3.78 1.35
N ALA A 415 -33.28 -2.68 1.95
CA ALA A 415 -31.99 -2.54 2.63
C ALA A 415 -31.97 -3.46 3.86
N ARG A 416 -31.23 -4.58 3.79
CA ARG A 416 -31.03 -5.49 4.93
C ARG A 416 -30.23 -4.76 6.01
N SER A 417 -30.66 -4.92 7.27
CA SER A 417 -30.02 -4.27 8.42
C SER A 417 -28.97 -5.15 9.10
N VAL A 418 -28.05 -4.52 9.83
CA VAL A 418 -27.03 -5.20 10.65
C VAL A 418 -27.68 -6.19 11.62
N GLY A 419 -28.84 -5.88 12.18
CA GLY A 419 -29.57 -6.78 13.07
C GLY A 419 -29.90 -8.14 12.47
N THR A 420 -29.98 -8.27 11.13
CA THR A 420 -30.23 -9.54 10.45
C THR A 420 -28.97 -10.38 10.22
N ALA A 421 -27.77 -9.78 10.35
CA ALA A 421 -26.48 -10.41 10.05
C ALA A 421 -25.55 -10.46 11.27
N MET A 422 -25.83 -9.67 12.32
CA MET A 422 -24.98 -9.64 13.51
C MET A 422 -25.00 -10.97 14.25
N ARG A 423 -23.89 -11.28 14.91
CA ARG A 423 -23.78 -12.39 15.85
C ARG A 423 -24.11 -11.92 17.26
N SER A 424 -24.44 -12.86 18.14
CA SER A 424 -24.58 -12.61 19.57
C SER A 424 -23.33 -11.95 20.14
N CYS A 425 -23.52 -11.19 21.21
CA CYS A 425 -22.45 -10.46 21.87
C CYS A 425 -21.27 -11.40 22.23
N PRO A 426 -20.03 -11.09 21.80
CA PRO A 426 -18.85 -11.84 22.20
C PRO A 426 -18.61 -11.69 23.71
N PRO A 427 -17.60 -12.38 24.30
CA PRO A 427 -17.29 -12.21 25.72
C PRO A 427 -17.09 -10.75 26.07
N LEU A 428 -17.69 -10.31 27.17
CA LEU A 428 -17.46 -8.99 27.74
C LEU A 428 -16.39 -9.10 28.82
N VAL A 429 -15.44 -8.18 28.82
CA VAL A 429 -14.35 -8.11 29.80
C VAL A 429 -14.15 -6.67 30.27
N GLY A 430 -13.59 -6.48 31.44
CA GLY A 430 -13.17 -5.15 31.90
C GLY A 430 -11.79 -4.76 31.38
N PRO A 431 -11.41 -3.48 31.41
CA PRO A 431 -10.10 -3.01 30.95
C PRO A 431 -8.94 -3.58 31.77
N GLU A 432 -9.15 -3.98 33.02
CA GLU A 432 -8.17 -4.58 33.90
C GLU A 432 -8.03 -6.10 33.73
N THR A 433 -8.88 -6.74 32.95
CA THR A 433 -8.79 -8.16 32.61
C THR A 433 -7.46 -8.44 31.91
N THR A 434 -6.80 -9.57 32.21
CA THR A 434 -5.55 -9.92 31.54
C THR A 434 -5.76 -10.39 30.11
N LEU A 435 -4.75 -10.23 29.24
CA LEU A 435 -4.80 -10.73 27.86
C LEU A 435 -5.00 -12.26 27.82
N ALA A 436 -4.43 -12.99 28.81
CA ALA A 436 -4.60 -14.44 28.90
C ALA A 436 -6.06 -14.83 29.21
N GLU A 437 -6.75 -14.10 30.08
CA GLU A 437 -8.16 -14.32 30.39
C GLU A 437 -9.06 -13.97 29.20
N ALA A 438 -8.77 -12.84 28.54
CA ALA A 438 -9.49 -12.44 27.35
C ALA A 438 -9.32 -13.49 26.21
N ALA A 439 -8.11 -13.97 25.98
CA ALA A 439 -7.84 -15.02 24.98
C ALA A 439 -8.53 -16.34 25.31
N ARG A 440 -8.61 -16.71 26.60
CA ARG A 440 -9.35 -17.87 27.05
C ARG A 440 -10.85 -17.72 26.77
N GLY A 441 -11.43 -16.55 27.08
CA GLY A 441 -12.83 -16.24 26.77
C GLY A 441 -13.15 -16.28 25.28
N MET A 442 -12.24 -15.79 24.42
CA MET A 442 -12.35 -15.91 22.97
C MET A 442 -12.42 -17.38 22.53
N ARG A 443 -11.52 -18.22 23.06
CA ARG A 443 -11.46 -19.65 22.71
C ARG A 443 -12.68 -20.44 23.18
N GLU A 444 -13.15 -20.18 24.40
CA GLU A 444 -14.30 -20.90 24.99
C GLU A 444 -15.61 -20.62 24.25
N ARG A 445 -15.72 -19.43 23.62
CA ARG A 445 -16.93 -19.03 22.87
C ARG A 445 -16.74 -19.04 21.35
N ASP A 446 -15.63 -19.57 20.85
CA ASP A 446 -15.25 -19.58 19.43
C ASP A 446 -15.40 -18.17 18.80
N ALA A 447 -14.93 -17.16 19.54
CA ALA A 447 -15.01 -15.77 19.16
C ALA A 447 -13.60 -15.23 18.81
N GLY A 448 -13.50 -14.46 17.73
CA GLY A 448 -12.23 -13.82 17.32
C GLY A 448 -11.93 -12.52 18.08
N SER A 449 -12.82 -12.09 18.97
CA SER A 449 -12.70 -10.83 19.72
C SER A 449 -13.45 -10.85 21.03
N VAL A 450 -13.12 -9.91 21.93
CA VAL A 450 -13.90 -9.57 23.14
C VAL A 450 -14.26 -8.10 23.10
N LEU A 451 -15.40 -7.74 23.66
CA LEU A 451 -15.78 -6.35 23.88
C LEU A 451 -15.38 -5.92 25.29
N VAL A 452 -14.73 -4.77 25.37
CA VAL A 452 -14.26 -4.24 26.64
C VAL A 452 -15.27 -3.21 27.16
N VAL A 453 -15.75 -3.43 28.37
CA VAL A 453 -16.77 -2.58 28.97
C VAL A 453 -16.30 -2.01 30.31
N ASP A 454 -16.70 -0.77 30.58
CA ASP A 454 -16.63 -0.16 31.90
C ASP A 454 -18.08 -0.05 32.44
N GLY A 455 -18.40 -0.88 33.42
CA GLY A 455 -19.78 -1.13 33.78
C GLY A 455 -20.58 -1.77 32.62
N GLU A 456 -21.55 -1.05 32.08
CA GLU A 456 -22.34 -1.51 30.92
C GLU A 456 -21.97 -0.81 29.60
N ARG A 457 -21.10 0.18 29.68
CA ARG A 457 -20.69 1.00 28.55
C ARG A 457 -19.51 0.34 27.79
N LEU A 458 -19.63 0.28 26.48
CA LEU A 458 -18.52 -0.16 25.62
C LEU A 458 -17.39 0.88 25.63
N VAL A 459 -16.18 0.45 26.01
CA VAL A 459 -14.98 1.31 26.02
C VAL A 459 -13.88 0.80 25.10
N GLY A 460 -13.96 -0.45 24.62
CA GLY A 460 -12.91 -1.01 23.75
C GLY A 460 -13.32 -2.29 23.04
N LEU A 461 -12.50 -2.66 22.07
CA LEU A 461 -12.53 -3.93 21.34
C LEU A 461 -11.11 -4.53 21.34
N LEU A 462 -10.97 -5.79 21.76
CA LEU A 462 -9.74 -6.54 21.66
C LEU A 462 -9.95 -7.75 20.75
N THR A 463 -9.08 -7.92 19.78
CA THR A 463 -9.11 -9.06 18.84
C THR A 463 -8.00 -10.07 19.16
N ALA A 464 -8.11 -11.28 18.62
CA ALA A 464 -7.04 -12.29 18.71
C ALA A 464 -5.71 -11.78 18.11
N ARG A 465 -5.78 -10.88 17.13
CA ARG A 465 -4.60 -10.25 16.53
C ARG A 465 -3.87 -9.33 17.52
N ASP A 466 -4.61 -8.59 18.34
CA ASP A 466 -4.03 -7.69 19.35
C ASP A 466 -3.32 -8.50 20.44
N VAL A 467 -3.89 -9.66 20.82
CA VAL A 467 -3.24 -10.60 21.74
C VAL A 467 -1.95 -11.16 21.13
N LEU A 468 -1.96 -11.58 19.87
CA LEU A 468 -0.77 -12.05 19.15
C LEU A 468 0.27 -10.94 19.02
N GLY A 469 -0.17 -9.70 18.75
CA GLY A 469 0.70 -8.52 18.72
C GLY A 469 1.42 -8.31 20.06
N ALA A 470 0.70 -8.37 21.17
CA ALA A 470 1.29 -8.24 22.51
C ALA A 470 2.34 -9.32 22.80
N VAL A 471 2.05 -10.57 22.44
CA VAL A 471 3.00 -11.70 22.59
C VAL A 471 4.24 -11.49 21.73
N ALA A 472 4.07 -11.02 20.50
CA ALA A 472 5.19 -10.73 19.59
C ALA A 472 6.11 -9.61 20.11
N HIS A 473 5.57 -8.69 20.92
CA HIS A 473 6.34 -7.66 21.62
C HIS A 473 6.96 -8.14 22.96
N GLY A 474 6.96 -9.45 23.21
CA GLY A 474 7.56 -10.03 24.42
C GLY A 474 6.73 -9.81 25.70
N VAL A 475 5.48 -9.38 25.56
CA VAL A 475 4.59 -9.14 26.69
C VAL A 475 4.04 -10.47 27.22
N SER A 476 4.13 -10.68 28.53
CA SER A 476 3.48 -11.82 29.19
C SER A 476 1.96 -11.61 29.24
N PRO A 477 1.14 -12.44 28.55
CA PRO A 477 -0.29 -12.25 28.53
C PRO A 477 -0.97 -12.36 29.91
N GLY A 478 -0.31 -13.03 30.86
CA GLY A 478 -0.81 -13.17 32.23
C GLY A 478 -0.70 -11.90 33.07
N ASP A 479 0.21 -10.98 32.68
CA ASP A 479 0.53 -9.78 33.45
C ASP A 479 0.03 -8.49 32.75
N ALA A 480 -0.40 -8.59 31.51
CA ALA A 480 -0.81 -7.44 30.69
C ALA A 480 -2.33 -7.24 30.73
N ALA A 481 -2.77 -6.05 31.10
CA ALA A 481 -4.18 -5.66 31.11
C ALA A 481 -4.69 -5.37 29.68
N VAL A 482 -5.90 -5.82 29.36
CA VAL A 482 -6.60 -5.61 28.08
C VAL A 482 -6.65 -4.13 27.70
N GLY A 483 -6.89 -3.23 28.66
CA GLY A 483 -7.01 -1.79 28.40
C GLY A 483 -5.80 -1.14 27.74
N ARG A 484 -4.63 -1.77 27.81
CA ARG A 484 -3.40 -1.28 27.15
C ARG A 484 -3.24 -1.76 25.69
N TRP A 485 -4.01 -2.79 25.31
CA TRP A 485 -3.86 -3.48 24.03
C TRP A 485 -5.14 -3.46 23.19
N MET A 486 -6.25 -3.02 23.75
CA MET A 486 -7.52 -2.88 23.06
C MET A 486 -7.51 -1.68 22.10
N THR A 487 -8.31 -1.73 21.06
CA THR A 487 -8.73 -0.54 20.34
C THR A 487 -9.73 0.22 21.24
N ALA A 488 -9.30 1.36 21.76
CA ALA A 488 -10.16 2.21 22.58
C ALA A 488 -11.21 2.92 21.71
N SER A 489 -12.43 3.13 22.26
CA SER A 489 -13.54 3.82 21.58
C SER A 489 -13.78 3.29 20.16
N PRO A 490 -14.04 1.98 19.96
CA PRO A 490 -14.20 1.40 18.65
C PRO A 490 -15.41 2.00 17.92
N ILE A 491 -15.33 2.04 16.59
CA ILE A 491 -16.48 2.42 15.76
C ILE A 491 -17.60 1.43 16.00
N THR A 492 -18.81 1.94 16.24
CA THR A 492 -19.99 1.15 16.55
C THR A 492 -21.11 1.41 15.54
N VAL A 493 -22.00 0.46 15.42
CA VAL A 493 -23.24 0.56 14.63
C VAL A 493 -24.44 0.15 15.49
N THR A 494 -25.64 0.47 15.03
CA THR A 494 -26.89 -0.02 15.63
C THR A 494 -27.46 -1.18 14.83
N ALA A 495 -28.36 -1.95 15.42
CA ALA A 495 -29.05 -3.04 14.71
C ALA A 495 -29.83 -2.56 13.47
N SER A 496 -30.26 -1.29 13.45
CA SER A 496 -30.97 -0.67 12.32
C SER A 496 -30.05 -0.15 11.22
N THR A 497 -28.73 -0.09 11.43
CA THR A 497 -27.76 0.30 10.39
C THR A 497 -27.86 -0.66 9.22
N THR A 498 -27.84 -0.14 7.99
CA THR A 498 -27.87 -0.99 6.78
C THR A 498 -26.58 -1.75 6.62
N LEU A 499 -26.64 -2.96 6.03
CA LEU A 499 -25.45 -3.77 5.76
C LEU A 499 -24.46 -3.04 4.84
N ASP A 500 -24.97 -2.24 3.89
CA ASP A 500 -24.13 -1.43 3.00
C ASP A 500 -23.36 -0.34 3.78
N LYS A 501 -24.02 0.31 4.74
CA LYS A 501 -23.36 1.28 5.61
C LYS A 501 -22.34 0.62 6.53
N ALA A 502 -22.66 -0.55 7.08
CA ALA A 502 -21.72 -1.32 7.90
C ALA A 502 -20.50 -1.77 7.10
N GLU A 503 -20.69 -2.25 5.86
CA GLU A 503 -19.60 -2.60 4.96
C GLU A 503 -18.77 -1.38 4.57
N THR A 504 -19.41 -0.26 4.27
CA THR A 504 -18.73 1.01 4.02
C THR A 504 -17.83 1.39 5.19
N LEU A 505 -18.35 1.37 6.43
CA LEU A 505 -17.58 1.66 7.62
C LEU A 505 -16.43 0.66 7.82
N MET A 506 -16.70 -0.66 7.70
CA MET A 506 -15.64 -1.68 7.82
C MET A 506 -14.54 -1.45 6.80
N THR A 507 -14.91 -1.08 5.60
CA THR A 507 -14.02 -0.89 4.46
C THR A 507 -13.31 0.46 4.54
N GLU A 508 -14.03 1.53 4.88
CA GLU A 508 -13.49 2.88 5.03
C GLU A 508 -12.46 2.96 6.17
N TYR A 509 -12.70 2.22 7.25
CA TYR A 509 -11.82 2.22 8.43
C TYR A 509 -10.95 0.96 8.57
N GLY A 510 -10.95 0.02 7.60
CA GLY A 510 -10.15 -1.23 7.59
C GLY A 510 -10.38 -2.13 8.77
N ILE A 511 -11.56 -2.08 9.31
CA ILE A 511 -11.96 -2.87 10.46
C ILE A 511 -12.81 -4.05 9.99
N HIS A 512 -12.54 -5.20 10.55
CA HIS A 512 -13.24 -6.43 10.18
C HIS A 512 -14.40 -6.76 11.12
N HIS A 513 -14.55 -5.99 12.20
CA HIS A 513 -15.56 -6.18 13.21
C HIS A 513 -16.11 -4.84 13.68
N LEU A 514 -17.43 -4.69 13.69
CA LEU A 514 -18.14 -3.56 14.27
C LEU A 514 -18.95 -4.04 15.46
N PRO A 515 -18.68 -3.54 16.67
CA PRO A 515 -19.60 -3.72 17.79
C PRO A 515 -20.95 -3.11 17.46
N VAL A 516 -22.01 -3.84 17.77
CA VAL A 516 -23.39 -3.36 17.65
C VAL A 516 -23.84 -2.91 19.02
N VAL A 517 -24.28 -1.66 19.12
CA VAL A 517 -24.67 -1.06 20.40
C VAL A 517 -26.12 -0.55 20.36
N GLU A 518 -26.79 -0.61 21.51
CA GLU A 518 -28.05 0.06 21.80
C GLU A 518 -27.90 0.83 23.12
N ASN A 519 -28.11 2.14 23.08
CA ASN A 519 -27.92 3.03 24.22
C ASN A 519 -26.52 2.86 24.89
N GLU A 520 -25.46 2.86 24.07
CA GLU A 520 -24.05 2.65 24.47
C GLU A 520 -23.72 1.26 25.06
N ARG A 521 -24.69 0.35 25.16
CA ARG A 521 -24.48 -1.04 25.59
C ARG A 521 -24.24 -1.95 24.43
N PRO A 522 -23.23 -2.81 24.44
CA PRO A 522 -22.98 -3.76 23.38
C PRO A 522 -24.07 -4.85 23.36
N VAL A 523 -24.72 -5.03 22.21
CA VAL A 523 -25.77 -6.04 22.00
C VAL A 523 -25.33 -7.14 21.04
N GLY A 524 -24.24 -6.95 20.30
CA GLY A 524 -23.72 -7.90 19.36
C GLY A 524 -22.44 -7.44 18.68
N ILE A 525 -22.03 -8.20 17.69
CA ILE A 525 -20.93 -7.87 16.79
C ILE A 525 -21.29 -8.29 15.38
N VAL A 526 -20.89 -7.51 14.39
CA VAL A 526 -21.01 -7.89 12.98
C VAL A 526 -19.61 -7.88 12.35
N GLY A 527 -19.26 -8.97 11.68
CA GLY A 527 -17.99 -9.10 10.95
C GLY A 527 -18.19 -8.94 9.44
N LEU A 528 -17.12 -8.59 8.73
CA LEU A 528 -17.14 -8.44 7.28
C LEU A 528 -17.66 -9.70 6.56
N ARG A 529 -17.31 -10.90 7.07
CA ARG A 529 -17.81 -12.16 6.55
C ARG A 529 -19.32 -12.34 6.73
N ASP A 530 -19.88 -11.78 7.79
CA ASP A 530 -21.32 -11.89 8.09
C ASP A 530 -22.11 -10.99 7.12
N VAL A 531 -21.61 -9.79 6.85
CA VAL A 531 -22.15 -8.86 5.86
C VAL A 531 -22.13 -9.49 4.45
N THR A 532 -20.98 -10.03 4.04
CA THR A 532 -20.80 -10.63 2.72
C THR A 532 -21.66 -11.89 2.53
N ARG A 533 -21.81 -12.72 3.59
CA ARG A 533 -22.65 -13.94 3.56
C ARG A 533 -24.13 -13.59 3.42
N SER A 534 -24.60 -12.58 4.13
CA SER A 534 -26.00 -12.14 4.09
C SER A 534 -26.44 -11.58 2.74
N ARG A 535 -25.48 -11.10 1.92
CA ARG A 535 -25.74 -10.69 0.53
C ARG A 535 -25.87 -11.87 -0.46
N ARG A 536 -25.23 -13.00 -0.19
CA ARG A 536 -25.18 -14.17 -1.08
C ARG A 536 -26.32 -15.17 -0.92
N SER A 537 -27.19 -15.01 0.09
CA SER A 537 -28.36 -15.88 0.28
C SER A 537 -29.61 -15.27 -0.36
N PRO A 538 -30.04 -15.71 -1.57
CA PRO A 538 -31.43 -15.52 -1.97
C PRO A 538 -32.26 -16.46 -1.11
N ASP A 539 -33.46 -15.99 -0.72
CA ASP A 539 -34.47 -16.73 0.05
C ASP A 539 -34.55 -18.20 -0.39
N ARG A 540 -34.12 -19.12 0.46
CA ARG A 540 -34.68 -20.46 0.44
C ARG A 540 -35.98 -20.45 1.21
N LEU A 541 -37.07 -20.14 0.49
CA LEU A 541 -38.40 -20.55 0.89
C LEU A 541 -38.35 -22.05 1.23
N SER A 542 -38.59 -22.35 2.47
CA SER A 542 -38.89 -23.70 2.94
C SER A 542 -40.18 -24.19 2.26
N ILE A 543 -40.02 -25.02 1.23
CA ILE A 543 -41.09 -25.90 0.81
C ILE A 543 -40.84 -27.21 1.57
N GLY A 544 -41.64 -27.40 2.60
CA GLY A 544 -41.79 -28.71 3.22
C GLY A 544 -42.29 -29.73 2.21
N LEU A 545 -41.58 -30.81 2.10
CA LEU A 545 -42.14 -32.11 1.68
C LEU A 545 -41.64 -33.11 2.69
N GLY A 546 -42.64 -33.57 3.49
CA GLY A 546 -42.48 -34.77 4.26
C GLY A 546 -42.29 -35.99 3.33
N PHE A 547 -41.40 -36.86 3.73
CA PHE A 547 -41.54 -38.29 3.93
C PHE A 547 -40.37 -38.76 4.77
#